data_f075ae039b9e403a013d58d2bd93c330
#
_entry.id   f075ae039b9e403a013d58d2bd93c330
#
_cell.length_a   1.000
_cell.length_b   1.000
_cell.length_c   1.000
_cell.angle_alpha   90.00
_cell.angle_beta   90.00
_cell.angle_gamma   90.00
#
_symmetry.space_group_name_H-M   'P 1'
#
loop_
_entity.id
_entity.type
_entity.pdbx_description
1 polymer ?
#
loop_
_entity_poly.entity_id
_entity_poly.type
_entity_poly.pdbx_seq_one_letter_code
_entity_poly.pdbx_strand_id
1 'polypeptide(L)'
;MMERNRFKAFAIREATSGDVQGMLEVFNYYVENSFAAYLETPVGPDFFQNTHDENKQNKKEQFPFYVIETNSRIIGIGALRPYFPFPNFFHTGVLSYFILPEYTREGLGTKLLDVLLQDAQKKKMKSLLANISSKNEASLNFHLKNGFVECGRFKAVGTKFGEYFDVVWLQKFLEKIS
;
A
#
# COMPACT_ATOMS: atom_id res chain seq x y z
N MET A 1 28.29 1.90 -24.67
CA MET A 1 27.35 3.03 -24.71
C MET A 1 26.06 2.56 -24.06
N MET A 2 25.81 2.97 -22.82
CA MET A 2 24.57 2.65 -22.10
C MET A 2 23.45 3.47 -22.69
N GLU A 3 22.43 2.83 -23.25
CA GLU A 3 21.18 3.48 -23.61
C GLU A 3 20.48 3.97 -22.33
N ARG A 4 20.69 5.25 -22.01
CA ARG A 4 19.98 5.93 -20.94
C ARG A 4 18.55 6.23 -21.39
N ASN A 5 17.60 5.71 -20.61
CA ASN A 5 16.31 6.33 -20.34
C ASN A 5 15.36 6.56 -21.53
N ARG A 6 14.71 5.51 -21.99
CA ARG A 6 13.33 5.69 -22.46
C ARG A 6 12.48 5.96 -21.22
N PHE A 7 11.98 7.19 -21.09
CA PHE A 7 10.92 7.52 -20.12
C PHE A 7 9.74 6.61 -20.41
N LYS A 8 9.63 5.52 -19.65
CA LYS A 8 8.43 4.69 -19.69
C LYS A 8 7.30 5.54 -19.14
N ALA A 9 6.26 5.75 -19.92
CA ALA A 9 5.06 6.40 -19.43
C ALA A 9 4.42 5.51 -18.37
N PHE A 10 4.26 6.03 -17.15
CA PHE A 10 3.54 5.38 -16.07
C PHE A 10 2.20 6.04 -15.90
N ALA A 11 1.16 5.26 -15.70
CA ALA A 11 -0.14 5.74 -15.26
C ALA A 11 -0.45 5.21 -13.86
N ILE A 12 -0.98 6.09 -13.00
CA ILE A 12 -1.56 5.69 -11.72
C ILE A 12 -3.06 5.93 -11.83
N ARG A 13 -3.85 4.89 -11.65
CA ARG A 13 -5.30 4.94 -11.79
C ARG A 13 -5.99 3.99 -10.81
N GLU A 14 -7.28 4.18 -10.62
CA GLU A 14 -8.09 3.21 -9.91
C GLU A 14 -8.06 1.85 -10.62
N ALA A 15 -8.03 0.79 -9.82
CA ALA A 15 -8.06 -0.58 -10.32
C ALA A 15 -9.45 -0.95 -10.83
N THR A 16 -9.47 -1.80 -11.84
CA THR A 16 -10.67 -2.43 -12.38
C THR A 16 -10.64 -3.94 -12.15
N SER A 17 -11.73 -4.63 -12.41
CA SER A 17 -11.76 -6.10 -12.34
C SER A 17 -10.79 -6.77 -13.30
N GLY A 18 -10.41 -6.10 -14.40
CA GLY A 18 -9.41 -6.59 -15.35
C GLY A 18 -7.97 -6.58 -14.82
N ASP A 19 -7.70 -5.85 -13.73
CA ASP A 19 -6.36 -5.69 -13.19
C ASP A 19 -6.00 -6.77 -12.15
N VAL A 20 -6.96 -7.59 -11.72
CA VAL A 20 -6.80 -8.56 -10.63
C VAL A 20 -5.59 -9.45 -10.84
N GLN A 21 -5.36 -9.97 -12.04
CA GLN A 21 -4.21 -10.84 -12.32
C GLN A 21 -2.88 -10.10 -12.12
N GLY A 22 -2.76 -8.88 -12.64
CA GLY A 22 -1.56 -8.07 -12.44
C GLY A 22 -1.34 -7.64 -10.99
N MET A 23 -2.43 -7.37 -10.27
CA MET A 23 -2.36 -7.08 -8.83
C MET A 23 -1.86 -8.29 -8.03
N LEU A 24 -2.30 -9.50 -8.39
CA LEU A 24 -1.82 -10.75 -7.79
C LEU A 24 -0.33 -10.96 -8.03
N GLU A 25 0.16 -10.72 -9.26
CA GLU A 25 1.57 -10.84 -9.59
C GLU A 25 2.43 -9.94 -8.70
N VAL A 26 2.02 -8.67 -8.54
CA VAL A 26 2.72 -7.73 -7.67
C VAL A 26 2.68 -8.17 -6.20
N PHE A 27 1.51 -8.52 -5.68
CA PHE A 27 1.36 -8.88 -4.28
C PHE A 27 2.06 -10.19 -3.92
N ASN A 28 1.85 -11.24 -4.73
CA ASN A 28 2.43 -12.56 -4.49
C ASN A 28 3.96 -12.54 -4.60
N TYR A 29 4.54 -11.69 -5.44
CA TYR A 29 5.98 -11.48 -5.42
C TYR A 29 6.47 -11.16 -4.00
N TYR A 30 5.79 -10.26 -3.28
CA TYR A 30 6.15 -9.87 -1.92
C TYR A 30 5.79 -10.92 -0.87
N VAL A 31 4.73 -11.70 -1.12
CA VAL A 31 4.39 -12.85 -0.27
C VAL A 31 5.54 -13.87 -0.27
N GLU A 32 6.09 -14.17 -1.43
CA GLU A 32 7.10 -15.21 -1.58
C GLU A 32 8.53 -14.74 -1.27
N ASN A 33 8.82 -13.45 -1.43
CA ASN A 33 10.21 -12.98 -1.48
C ASN A 33 10.57 -11.94 -0.42
N SER A 34 9.65 -11.52 0.46
CA SER A 34 9.97 -10.45 1.41
C SER A 34 9.10 -10.44 2.66
N PHE A 35 9.51 -9.64 3.64
CA PHE A 35 8.74 -9.33 4.84
C PHE A 35 7.73 -8.17 4.65
N ALA A 36 7.59 -7.64 3.42
CA ALA A 36 6.65 -6.55 3.16
C ALA A 36 5.19 -7.02 3.16
N ALA A 37 4.92 -8.24 2.71
CA ALA A 37 3.65 -8.93 2.87
C ALA A 37 3.78 -9.97 3.99
N TYR A 38 2.78 -10.03 4.90
CA TYR A 38 2.86 -10.91 6.06
C TYR A 38 2.47 -12.37 5.78
N LEU A 39 1.81 -12.62 4.66
CA LEU A 39 1.43 -13.97 4.23
C LEU A 39 2.67 -14.76 3.80
N GLU A 40 2.64 -16.08 4.00
CA GLU A 40 3.66 -17.02 3.54
C GLU A 40 3.27 -17.80 2.29
N THR A 41 1.96 -17.85 2.01
CA THR A 41 1.41 -18.56 0.84
C THR A 41 0.78 -17.57 -0.12
N PRO A 42 1.07 -17.66 -1.42
CA PRO A 42 0.43 -16.85 -2.45
C PRO A 42 -1.08 -16.93 -2.39
N VAL A 43 -1.74 -15.82 -2.70
CA VAL A 43 -3.20 -15.70 -2.71
C VAL A 43 -3.75 -15.83 -4.12
N GLY A 44 -5.00 -16.28 -4.21
CA GLY A 44 -5.74 -16.37 -5.47
C GLY A 44 -6.60 -15.13 -5.76
N PRO A 45 -7.31 -15.13 -6.92
CA PRO A 45 -8.12 -14.00 -7.39
C PRO A 45 -9.16 -13.49 -6.38
N ASP A 46 -9.72 -14.37 -5.58
CA ASP A 46 -10.74 -14.02 -4.59
C ASP A 46 -10.25 -13.02 -3.55
N PHE A 47 -8.93 -12.98 -3.30
CA PHE A 47 -8.32 -12.05 -2.35
C PHE A 47 -8.60 -10.59 -2.71
N PHE A 48 -8.54 -10.25 -3.99
CA PHE A 48 -8.85 -8.89 -4.46
C PHE A 48 -10.31 -8.71 -4.88
N GLN A 49 -11.00 -9.77 -5.32
CA GLN A 49 -12.41 -9.70 -5.70
C GLN A 49 -13.30 -9.42 -4.50
N ASN A 50 -13.11 -10.14 -3.39
CA ASN A 50 -13.87 -9.94 -2.15
C ASN A 50 -13.69 -8.52 -1.59
N THR A 51 -12.49 -7.95 -1.71
CA THR A 51 -12.23 -6.56 -1.32
C THR A 51 -12.91 -5.54 -2.24
N HIS A 52 -13.16 -5.88 -3.51
CA HIS A 52 -13.96 -5.05 -4.42
C HIS A 52 -15.46 -5.13 -4.12
N ASP A 53 -15.97 -6.30 -3.72
CA ASP A 53 -17.40 -6.51 -3.46
C ASP A 53 -17.83 -5.95 -2.11
N GLU A 54 -17.01 -6.04 -1.08
CA GLU A 54 -17.22 -5.36 0.21
C GLU A 54 -17.34 -3.84 0.04
N ASN A 55 -16.55 -3.26 -0.85
CA ASN A 55 -16.64 -1.84 -1.19
C ASN A 55 -17.91 -1.47 -1.97
N LYS A 56 -18.53 -2.40 -2.73
CA LYS A 56 -19.75 -2.14 -3.49
C LYS A 56 -21.02 -2.07 -2.64
N GLN A 57 -21.07 -2.76 -1.49
CA GLN A 57 -22.24 -2.75 -0.62
C GLN A 57 -22.41 -1.44 0.16
N ASN A 58 -21.31 -0.71 0.42
CA ASN A 58 -21.33 0.61 1.02
C ASN A 58 -21.09 1.70 -0.03
N LYS A 59 -22.11 2.02 -0.82
CA LYS A 59 -22.07 3.07 -1.86
C LYS A 59 -21.64 4.47 -1.38
N LYS A 60 -21.52 4.71 -0.08
CA LYS A 60 -21.16 6.02 0.48
C LYS A 60 -19.66 6.21 0.71
N GLU A 61 -18.86 5.14 0.81
CA GLU A 61 -17.42 5.24 1.09
C GLU A 61 -16.66 4.20 0.30
N GLN A 62 -16.43 4.49 -0.98
CA GLN A 62 -15.57 3.66 -1.80
C GLN A 62 -14.11 3.91 -1.43
N PHE A 63 -13.40 2.83 -1.11
CA PHE A 63 -11.95 2.81 -0.92
C PHE A 63 -11.32 2.04 -2.08
N PRO A 64 -11.00 2.71 -3.19
CA PRO A 64 -10.48 2.05 -4.37
C PRO A 64 -9.08 1.49 -4.11
N PHE A 65 -8.74 0.42 -4.82
CA PHE A 65 -7.36 0.12 -5.10
C PHE A 65 -6.86 1.02 -6.22
N TYR A 66 -5.60 1.39 -6.14
CA TYR A 66 -4.88 2.06 -7.20
C TYR A 66 -3.84 1.10 -7.78
N VAL A 67 -3.63 1.18 -9.08
CA VAL A 67 -2.59 0.44 -9.78
C VAL A 67 -1.61 1.40 -10.45
N ILE A 68 -0.36 0.99 -10.52
CA ILE A 68 0.65 1.62 -11.38
C ILE A 68 0.78 0.75 -12.61
N GLU A 69 0.53 1.33 -13.78
CA GLU A 69 0.60 0.64 -15.06
C GLU A 69 1.69 1.22 -15.95
N THR A 70 2.43 0.38 -16.65
CA THR A 70 3.33 0.74 -17.75
C THR A 70 3.26 -0.32 -18.83
N ASN A 71 3.18 0.08 -20.11
CA ASN A 71 3.10 -0.84 -21.25
C ASN A 71 2.06 -1.96 -21.05
N SER A 72 0.86 -1.61 -20.57
CA SER A 72 -0.24 -2.56 -20.26
C SER A 72 0.11 -3.63 -19.20
N ARG A 73 1.13 -3.41 -18.39
CA ARG A 73 1.51 -4.27 -17.26
C ARG A 73 1.30 -3.52 -15.96
N ILE A 74 0.66 -4.17 -14.99
CA ILE A 74 0.57 -3.67 -13.62
C ILE A 74 1.91 -3.96 -12.93
N ILE A 75 2.50 -2.90 -12.38
CA ILE A 75 3.82 -2.95 -11.74
C ILE A 75 3.79 -2.48 -10.29
N GLY A 76 2.66 -1.99 -9.84
CA GLY A 76 2.45 -1.56 -8.46
C GLY A 76 0.99 -1.50 -8.11
N ILE A 77 0.71 -1.63 -6.83
CA ILE A 77 -0.64 -1.55 -6.25
C ILE A 77 -0.59 -0.70 -4.99
N GLY A 78 -1.69 0.00 -4.71
CA GLY A 78 -1.86 0.77 -3.49
C GLY A 78 -3.30 0.76 -3.02
N ALA A 79 -3.51 0.83 -1.73
CA ALA A 79 -4.82 0.91 -1.12
C ALA A 79 -4.81 1.84 0.09
N LEU A 80 -5.93 2.54 0.26
CA LEU A 80 -6.29 3.26 1.47
C LEU A 80 -7.55 2.58 2.03
N ARG A 81 -7.59 2.29 3.32
CA ARG A 81 -8.74 1.67 3.99
C ARG A 81 -9.00 2.35 5.32
N PRO A 82 -10.23 2.32 5.85
CA PRO A 82 -10.47 2.76 7.22
C PRO A 82 -9.69 1.88 8.20
N TYR A 83 -9.21 2.47 9.30
CA TYR A 83 -8.49 1.74 10.34
C TYR A 83 -9.36 0.65 10.98
N PHE A 84 -10.63 0.97 11.26
CA PHE A 84 -11.66 0.02 11.66
C PHE A 84 -12.96 0.30 10.90
N PRO A 85 -13.83 -0.72 10.71
CA PRO A 85 -15.07 -0.60 9.95
C PRO A 85 -16.20 0.07 10.77
N PHE A 86 -15.86 0.96 11.69
CA PHE A 86 -16.81 1.70 12.50
C PHE A 86 -16.74 3.20 12.22
N PRO A 87 -17.88 3.91 12.13
CA PRO A 87 -17.91 5.34 11.77
C PRO A 87 -16.97 6.23 12.60
N ASN A 88 -16.78 5.91 13.88
CA ASN A 88 -15.90 6.65 14.79
C ASN A 88 -14.42 6.63 14.37
N PHE A 89 -14.02 5.72 13.47
CA PHE A 89 -12.65 5.54 13.00
C PHE A 89 -12.45 5.98 11.53
N PHE A 90 -13.48 6.42 10.82
CA PHE A 90 -13.38 6.78 9.41
C PHE A 90 -12.51 8.00 9.12
N HIS A 91 -12.17 8.78 10.15
CA HIS A 91 -11.18 9.84 10.02
C HIS A 91 -9.72 9.35 10.06
N THR A 92 -9.49 8.05 10.26
CA THR A 92 -8.16 7.43 10.26
C THR A 92 -8.10 6.34 9.17
N GLY A 93 -7.14 6.49 8.26
CA GLY A 93 -6.89 5.52 7.20
C GLY A 93 -5.65 4.67 7.45
N VAL A 94 -5.63 3.47 6.88
CA VAL A 94 -4.45 2.60 6.79
C VAL A 94 -4.03 2.51 5.35
N LEU A 95 -2.75 2.74 5.09
CA LEU A 95 -2.13 2.63 3.77
C LEU A 95 -1.45 1.26 3.61
N SER A 96 -1.56 0.72 2.41
CA SER A 96 -0.69 -0.36 1.95
C SER A 96 -0.36 -0.17 0.47
N TYR A 97 0.88 -0.43 0.08
CA TYR A 97 1.30 -0.39 -1.31
C TYR A 97 2.55 -1.23 -1.55
N PHE A 98 2.62 -1.74 -2.79
CA PHE A 98 3.70 -2.59 -3.26
C PHE A 98 4.06 -2.16 -4.69
N ILE A 99 5.35 -2.14 -5.01
CA ILE A 99 5.85 -1.80 -6.35
C ILE A 99 6.93 -2.82 -6.68
N LEU A 100 6.85 -3.48 -7.83
CA LEU A 100 7.85 -4.46 -8.23
C LEU A 100 9.26 -3.90 -8.13
N PRO A 101 10.25 -4.67 -7.62
CA PRO A 101 11.58 -4.17 -7.28
C PRO A 101 12.30 -3.47 -8.43
N GLU A 102 12.14 -3.97 -9.65
CA GLU A 102 12.76 -3.42 -10.85
C GLU A 102 12.26 -2.02 -11.23
N TYR A 103 11.14 -1.56 -10.60
CA TYR A 103 10.55 -0.23 -10.80
C TYR A 103 10.66 0.66 -9.56
N THR A 104 11.38 0.20 -8.53
CA THR A 104 11.63 1.01 -7.35
C THR A 104 12.72 2.06 -7.62
N ARG A 105 12.81 3.09 -6.74
CA ARG A 105 13.77 4.21 -6.86
C ARG A 105 13.56 5.13 -8.08
N GLU A 106 12.45 5.00 -8.80
CA GLU A 106 12.04 5.88 -9.90
C GLU A 106 11.01 6.95 -9.47
N GLY A 107 10.83 7.13 -8.16
CA GLY A 107 9.87 8.09 -7.59
C GLY A 107 8.42 7.62 -7.61
N LEU A 108 8.13 6.40 -8.09
CA LEU A 108 6.76 5.87 -8.19
C LEU A 108 6.09 5.71 -6.82
N GLY A 109 6.84 5.34 -5.79
CA GLY A 109 6.33 5.24 -4.42
C GLY A 109 5.79 6.58 -3.91
N THR A 110 6.51 7.67 -4.16
CA THR A 110 6.08 9.02 -3.80
C THR A 110 4.82 9.42 -4.57
N LYS A 111 4.79 9.19 -5.88
CA LYS A 111 3.62 9.49 -6.73
C LYS A 111 2.38 8.71 -6.29
N LEU A 112 2.54 7.42 -5.96
CA LEU A 112 1.42 6.61 -5.46
C LEU A 112 0.96 7.10 -4.08
N LEU A 113 1.90 7.41 -3.18
CA LEU A 113 1.58 8.00 -1.89
C LEU A 113 0.82 9.32 -2.04
N ASP A 114 1.22 10.20 -2.96
CA ASP A 114 0.53 11.46 -3.23
C ASP A 114 -0.92 11.24 -3.67
N VAL A 115 -1.18 10.23 -4.53
CA VAL A 115 -2.55 9.86 -4.93
C VAL A 115 -3.36 9.40 -3.73
N LEU A 116 -2.81 8.54 -2.88
CA LEU A 116 -3.48 8.06 -1.67
C LEU A 116 -3.72 9.18 -0.64
N LEU A 117 -2.78 10.13 -0.52
CA LEU A 117 -2.94 11.32 0.32
C LEU A 117 -4.08 12.22 -0.18
N GLN A 118 -4.16 12.44 -1.49
CA GLN A 118 -5.26 13.21 -2.09
C GLN A 118 -6.61 12.53 -1.88
N ASP A 119 -6.68 11.19 -2.01
CA ASP A 119 -7.90 10.45 -1.75
C ASP A 119 -8.30 10.52 -0.27
N ALA A 120 -7.35 10.39 0.65
CA ALA A 120 -7.59 10.57 2.09
C ALA A 120 -8.14 11.97 2.42
N GLN A 121 -7.59 13.01 1.80
CA GLN A 121 -8.06 14.39 1.97
C GLN A 121 -9.49 14.57 1.44
N LYS A 122 -9.81 14.03 0.26
CA LYS A 122 -11.19 14.03 -0.30
C LYS A 122 -12.18 13.36 0.64
N LYS A 123 -11.76 12.29 1.33
CA LYS A 123 -12.53 11.55 2.33
C LYS A 123 -12.52 12.21 3.72
N LYS A 124 -11.90 13.39 3.85
CA LYS A 124 -11.79 14.16 5.11
C LYS A 124 -11.10 13.36 6.23
N MET A 125 -10.20 12.46 5.87
CA MET A 125 -9.36 11.77 6.84
C MET A 125 -8.39 12.75 7.47
N LYS A 126 -8.10 12.56 8.75
CA LYS A 126 -7.23 13.44 9.56
C LYS A 126 -5.88 12.80 9.84
N SER A 127 -5.82 11.48 9.81
CA SER A 127 -4.56 10.76 10.02
C SER A 127 -4.47 9.49 9.18
N LEU A 128 -3.25 9.11 8.86
CA LEU A 128 -2.93 7.89 8.14
C LEU A 128 -1.95 7.04 8.95
N LEU A 129 -2.18 5.76 8.92
CA LEU A 129 -1.35 4.74 9.55
C LEU A 129 -0.73 3.85 8.48
N ALA A 130 0.48 3.36 8.79
CA ALA A 130 1.12 2.28 8.06
C ALA A 130 1.69 1.29 9.08
N ASN A 131 1.47 -0.01 8.87
CA ASN A 131 2.10 -1.06 9.66
C ASN A 131 3.15 -1.77 8.80
N ILE A 132 4.37 -1.85 9.31
CA ILE A 132 5.53 -2.25 8.53
C ILE A 132 6.35 -3.25 9.35
N SER A 133 6.77 -4.34 8.71
CA SER A 133 7.74 -5.25 9.32
C SER A 133 9.05 -4.55 9.61
N SER A 134 9.63 -4.79 10.78
CA SER A 134 10.98 -4.29 11.13
C SER A 134 12.07 -4.76 10.17
N LYS A 135 11.82 -5.84 9.42
CA LYS A 135 12.70 -6.36 8.37
C LYS A 135 12.57 -5.62 7.04
N ASN A 136 11.59 -4.71 6.90
CA ASN A 136 11.40 -3.90 5.68
C ASN A 136 11.91 -2.46 5.88
N GLU A 137 13.24 -2.35 6.04
CA GLU A 137 13.92 -1.06 6.27
C GLU A 137 13.64 -0.03 5.16
N ALA A 138 13.54 -0.49 3.91
CA ALA A 138 13.25 0.39 2.78
C ALA A 138 11.92 1.12 2.95
N SER A 139 10.85 0.39 3.37
CA SER A 139 9.55 0.96 3.63
C SER A 139 9.54 1.86 4.86
N LEU A 140 10.21 1.46 5.96
CA LEU A 140 10.35 2.30 7.16
C LEU A 140 10.98 3.65 6.80
N ASN A 141 12.14 3.63 6.13
CA ASN A 141 12.84 4.83 5.71
C ASN A 141 12.02 5.69 4.74
N PHE A 142 11.29 5.06 3.83
CA PHE A 142 10.41 5.77 2.90
C PHE A 142 9.32 6.54 3.65
N HIS A 143 8.63 5.91 4.58
CA HIS A 143 7.56 6.57 5.33
C HIS A 143 8.09 7.70 6.22
N LEU A 144 9.20 7.48 6.94
CA LEU A 144 9.83 8.51 7.76
C LEU A 144 10.22 9.74 6.93
N LYS A 145 10.80 9.55 5.74
CA LYS A 145 11.12 10.64 4.80
C LYS A 145 9.88 11.38 4.28
N ASN A 146 8.73 10.72 4.24
CA ASN A 146 7.46 11.31 3.82
C ASN A 146 6.63 11.86 5.01
N GLY A 147 7.25 12.07 6.17
CA GLY A 147 6.67 12.76 7.31
C GLY A 147 5.76 11.90 8.19
N PHE A 148 5.89 10.58 8.10
CA PHE A 148 5.34 9.68 9.10
C PHE A 148 6.28 9.61 10.30
N VAL A 149 5.73 9.34 11.48
CA VAL A 149 6.47 9.13 12.73
C VAL A 149 6.10 7.78 13.34
N GLU A 150 7.05 7.12 13.97
CA GLU A 150 6.77 5.87 14.70
C GLU A 150 5.88 6.19 15.89
N CYS A 151 4.74 5.54 15.99
CA CYS A 151 3.77 5.72 17.06
C CYS A 151 3.59 4.46 17.94
N GLY A 152 4.17 3.32 17.53
CA GLY A 152 4.14 2.10 18.32
C GLY A 152 4.89 0.95 17.63
N ARG A 153 5.27 -0.04 18.44
CA ARG A 153 6.00 -1.21 17.98
C ARG A 153 5.63 -2.44 18.80
N PHE A 154 5.21 -3.48 18.12
CA PHE A 154 4.96 -4.78 18.71
C PHE A 154 6.16 -5.69 18.45
N LYS A 155 6.87 -6.06 19.53
CA LYS A 155 8.10 -6.84 19.46
C LYS A 155 7.82 -8.31 19.13
N ALA A 156 8.57 -8.86 18.18
CA ALA A 156 8.55 -10.29 17.80
C ALA A 156 7.13 -10.87 17.62
N VAL A 157 6.20 -10.04 17.10
CA VAL A 157 4.77 -10.40 16.99
C VAL A 157 4.48 -11.25 15.76
N GLY A 158 5.34 -11.24 14.76
CA GLY A 158 5.21 -12.05 13.54
C GLY A 158 6.41 -12.95 13.31
N THR A 159 6.16 -14.05 12.60
CA THR A 159 7.20 -14.93 12.05
C THR A 159 7.01 -15.09 10.56
N LYS A 160 8.10 -15.09 9.82
CA LYS A 160 8.13 -15.41 8.38
C LYS A 160 9.50 -15.91 7.98
N PHE A 161 9.56 -16.88 7.09
CA PHE A 161 10.82 -17.52 6.66
C PHE A 161 11.67 -18.03 7.83
N GLY A 162 11.02 -18.47 8.92
CA GLY A 162 11.71 -18.93 10.13
C GLY A 162 12.28 -17.83 11.02
N GLU A 163 12.04 -16.55 10.71
CA GLU A 163 12.55 -15.42 11.49
C GLU A 163 11.43 -14.62 12.15
N TYR A 164 11.64 -14.18 13.39
CA TYR A 164 10.77 -13.22 14.07
C TYR A 164 10.98 -11.81 13.54
N PHE A 165 9.89 -11.04 13.50
CA PHE A 165 9.93 -9.62 13.21
C PHE A 165 8.97 -8.82 14.09
N ASP A 166 9.32 -7.55 14.30
CA ASP A 166 8.42 -6.59 14.92
C ASP A 166 7.47 -6.01 13.88
N VAL A 167 6.27 -5.63 14.31
CA VAL A 167 5.39 -4.75 13.52
C VAL A 167 5.52 -3.33 14.06
N VAL A 168 5.99 -2.45 13.21
CA VAL A 168 6.18 -1.02 13.48
C VAL A 168 4.99 -0.25 12.94
N TRP A 169 4.30 0.49 13.79
CA TRP A 169 3.23 1.39 13.39
C TRP A 169 3.77 2.80 13.20
N LEU A 170 3.53 3.35 12.03
CA LEU A 170 3.87 4.71 11.68
C LEU A 170 2.58 5.50 11.44
N GLN A 171 2.56 6.78 11.86
CA GLN A 171 1.43 7.68 11.75
C GLN A 171 1.83 8.99 11.08
N LYS A 172 0.94 9.50 10.23
CA LYS A 172 1.04 10.84 9.64
C LYS A 172 -0.27 11.58 9.85
N PHE A 173 -0.21 12.75 10.48
CA PHE A 173 -1.36 13.65 10.54
C PHE A 173 -1.46 14.46 9.25
N LEU A 174 -2.66 14.57 8.69
CA LEU A 174 -2.96 15.36 7.48
C LEU A 174 -3.35 16.80 7.84
N GLU A 175 -3.83 17.01 9.06
CA GLU A 175 -4.18 18.29 9.65
C GLU A 175 -3.60 18.35 11.07
N LYS A 176 -3.41 19.57 11.60
CA LYS A 176 -3.11 19.73 13.03
C LYS A 176 -4.33 19.26 13.82
N ILE A 177 -4.16 18.29 14.67
CA ILE A 177 -5.18 17.93 15.67
C ILE A 177 -5.09 18.99 16.77
N SER A 178 -6.16 19.76 16.90
CA SER A 178 -6.34 20.74 17.98
C SER A 178 -6.72 20.04 19.27
#